data_7939e862d1d0314bcc2495ba1e586e39
#
_entry.id   7939e862d1d0314bcc2495ba1e586e39
#
_cell.length_a   1.000
_cell.length_b   1.000
_cell.length_c   1.000
_cell.angle_alpha   90.00
_cell.angle_beta   90.00
_cell.angle_gamma   90.00
#
_symmetry.space_group_name_H-M   'P 1'
#
loop_
_entity.id
_entity.type
_entity.pdbx_description
1 polymer ?
#
loop_
_entity_poly.entity_id
_entity_poly.type
_entity_poly.pdbx_seq_one_letter_code
_entity_poly.pdbx_strand_id
1 'polypeptide(L)'
;MHFQWYPGHMTKAKRMMQENIKLIDLIIELVDARVPLSSRNPDIDELGKNKARLIILNKSDLAEEKWNEAWTEYFKKKGFHVVKVNSRKGGGVKSVQGVIQEACKAKIERDRKRGILNRPVRAMVVGIPNVGKSTFINSLAGKAAAKTGNKPGVTKGKQWIRLNKQVELLDTPGILWPKFEDQTVGLRLALIGSIKDEVLQTEELAAELIRFLEDHYSGVLEEKYTITSDPDPYVMLGKIAQSRHCLVRGNELDTEKAAMLLMDDFREGKLGRLTLEYPQTEEA
;
A
#
# COMPACT_ATOMS: atom_id res chain seq x y z
N MET A 1 -21.19 3.82 -3.74
CA MET A 1 -20.09 4.02 -4.74
C MET A 1 -19.85 2.75 -5.54
N HIS A 2 -19.52 2.85 -6.86
CA HIS A 2 -19.14 1.70 -7.67
C HIS A 2 -17.72 1.93 -8.22
N PHE A 3 -16.75 1.14 -7.72
CA PHE A 3 -15.33 1.34 -8.03
C PHE A 3 -14.95 0.50 -9.26
N GLN A 4 -14.72 1.17 -10.41
CA GLN A 4 -14.14 0.57 -11.60
C GLN A 4 -13.12 1.56 -12.19
N TRP A 5 -11.85 1.24 -12.05
CA TRP A 5 -10.79 2.08 -12.60
C TRP A 5 -9.59 1.24 -13.05
N TYR A 6 -9.46 1.06 -14.35
CA TYR A 6 -8.36 0.32 -14.96
C TYR A 6 -7.82 1.03 -16.21
N PRO A 7 -6.88 1.97 -16.04
CA PRO A 7 -6.26 2.67 -17.16
C PRO A 7 -5.45 1.75 -18.06
N GLY A 8 -5.41 2.03 -19.39
CA GLY A 8 -4.70 1.21 -20.39
C GLY A 8 -3.20 1.00 -20.13
N HIS A 9 -2.55 1.90 -19.35
CA HIS A 9 -1.15 1.71 -18.95
C HIS A 9 -0.96 0.53 -17.97
N MET A 10 -1.99 0.09 -17.25
CA MET A 10 -1.92 -1.07 -16.35
C MET A 10 -1.85 -2.39 -17.11
N THR A 11 -2.55 -2.50 -18.26
CA THR A 11 -2.40 -3.65 -19.16
C THR A 11 -0.97 -3.79 -19.67
N LYS A 12 -0.33 -2.65 -20.04
CA LYS A 12 1.08 -2.65 -20.47
C LYS A 12 2.00 -3.10 -19.33
N ALA A 13 1.75 -2.64 -18.11
CA ALA A 13 2.54 -3.02 -16.95
C ALA A 13 2.40 -4.51 -16.61
N LYS A 14 1.19 -5.07 -16.67
CA LYS A 14 0.93 -6.51 -16.49
C LYS A 14 1.69 -7.34 -17.52
N ARG A 15 1.61 -6.97 -18.79
CA ARG A 15 2.36 -7.63 -19.88
C ARG A 15 3.87 -7.56 -19.64
N MET A 16 4.40 -6.42 -19.25
CA MET A 16 5.82 -6.24 -18.94
C MET A 16 6.27 -7.16 -17.80
N MET A 17 5.45 -7.33 -16.74
CA MET A 17 5.75 -8.26 -15.66
C MET A 17 5.78 -9.70 -16.17
N GLN A 18 4.82 -10.12 -16.99
CA GLN A 18 4.75 -11.46 -17.60
C GLN A 18 5.99 -11.75 -18.48
N GLU A 19 6.45 -10.78 -19.27
CA GLU A 19 7.63 -10.92 -20.10
C GLU A 19 8.93 -11.10 -19.28
N ASN A 20 9.00 -10.46 -18.10
CA ASN A 20 10.20 -10.47 -17.28
C ASN A 20 10.22 -11.54 -16.17
N ILE A 21 9.09 -12.16 -15.86
CA ILE A 21 8.97 -13.10 -14.73
C ILE A 21 9.96 -14.28 -14.82
N LYS A 22 10.34 -14.71 -16.03
CA LYS A 22 11.31 -15.80 -16.26
C LYS A 22 12.71 -15.45 -15.72
N LEU A 23 13.05 -14.17 -15.65
CA LEU A 23 14.34 -13.66 -15.16
C LEU A 23 14.35 -13.47 -13.63
N ILE A 24 13.20 -13.57 -12.98
CA ILE A 24 13.00 -13.23 -11.57
C ILE A 24 13.13 -14.47 -10.69
N ASP A 25 13.80 -14.30 -9.58
CA ASP A 25 13.98 -15.31 -8.54
C ASP A 25 13.00 -15.09 -7.36
N LEU A 26 12.70 -13.82 -7.06
CA LEU A 26 11.89 -13.38 -5.93
C LEU A 26 10.88 -12.31 -6.35
N ILE A 27 9.66 -12.40 -5.86
CA ILE A 27 8.69 -11.29 -5.93
C ILE A 27 8.62 -10.63 -4.56
N ILE A 28 8.88 -9.32 -4.52
CA ILE A 28 8.69 -8.45 -3.36
C ILE A 28 7.39 -7.69 -3.59
N GLU A 29 6.34 -8.07 -2.85
CA GLU A 29 5.02 -7.46 -2.94
C GLU A 29 4.85 -6.45 -1.81
N LEU A 30 4.70 -5.16 -2.14
CA LEU A 30 4.39 -4.13 -1.17
C LEU A 30 2.88 -4.01 -1.00
N VAL A 31 2.44 -4.03 0.26
CA VAL A 31 1.06 -3.79 0.68
C VAL A 31 1.02 -2.64 1.69
N ASP A 32 -0.11 -1.94 1.76
CA ASP A 32 -0.33 -0.90 2.78
C ASP A 32 -0.75 -1.59 4.09
N ALA A 33 -0.03 -1.36 5.16
CA ALA A 33 -0.26 -2.02 6.45
C ALA A 33 -1.63 -1.73 7.06
N ARG A 34 -2.34 -0.69 6.61
CA ARG A 34 -3.72 -0.37 7.04
C ARG A 34 -4.77 -1.27 6.39
N VAL A 35 -4.47 -1.81 5.19
CA VAL A 35 -5.36 -2.65 4.37
C VAL A 35 -4.57 -3.76 3.66
N PRO A 36 -3.91 -4.67 4.39
CA PRO A 36 -2.91 -5.57 3.81
C PRO A 36 -3.46 -6.50 2.74
N LEU A 37 -4.63 -7.10 2.93
CA LEU A 37 -5.21 -8.02 1.96
C LEU A 37 -5.82 -7.27 0.77
N SER A 38 -6.58 -6.21 1.02
CA SER A 38 -7.18 -5.36 -0.02
C SER A 38 -6.14 -4.69 -0.91
N SER A 39 -4.91 -4.46 -0.42
CA SER A 39 -3.82 -3.87 -1.20
C SER A 39 -2.96 -4.89 -1.95
N ARG A 40 -3.29 -6.18 -1.89
CA ARG A 40 -2.69 -7.22 -2.73
C ARG A 40 -3.38 -7.29 -4.09
N ASN A 41 -2.59 -7.41 -5.14
CA ASN A 41 -3.14 -7.67 -6.47
C ASN A 41 -3.20 -9.20 -6.71
N PRO A 42 -4.39 -9.80 -6.88
CA PRO A 42 -4.54 -11.26 -7.05
C PRO A 42 -3.79 -11.81 -8.27
N ASP A 43 -3.61 -11.02 -9.33
CA ASP A 43 -2.82 -11.41 -10.50
C ASP A 43 -1.36 -11.78 -10.15
N ILE A 44 -0.83 -11.26 -9.04
CA ILE A 44 0.55 -11.51 -8.62
C ILE A 44 0.71 -12.91 -8.04
N ASP A 45 -0.32 -13.51 -7.48
CA ASP A 45 -0.27 -14.88 -6.96
C ASP A 45 -0.07 -15.88 -8.10
N GLU A 46 -0.76 -15.69 -9.21
CA GLU A 46 -0.59 -16.54 -10.37
C GLU A 46 0.77 -16.33 -11.07
N LEU A 47 1.15 -15.06 -11.24
CA LEU A 47 2.45 -14.69 -11.83
C LEU A 47 3.62 -15.24 -11.03
N GLY A 48 3.51 -15.27 -9.70
CA GLY A 48 4.56 -15.68 -8.76
C GLY A 48 4.52 -17.14 -8.30
N LYS A 49 3.69 -17.99 -8.89
CA LYS A 49 3.41 -19.37 -8.41
C LYS A 49 4.64 -20.23 -8.11
N ASN A 50 5.75 -20.02 -8.81
CA ASN A 50 7.00 -20.79 -8.63
C ASN A 50 8.18 -19.90 -8.22
N LYS A 51 7.92 -18.77 -7.59
CA LYS A 51 8.94 -17.80 -7.15
C LYS A 51 8.96 -17.71 -5.63
N ALA A 52 10.11 -17.37 -5.07
CA ALA A 52 10.14 -16.95 -3.68
C ALA A 52 9.27 -15.68 -3.51
N ARG A 53 8.62 -15.55 -2.36
CA ARG A 53 7.65 -14.47 -2.10
C ARG A 53 7.99 -13.76 -0.79
N LEU A 54 8.11 -12.44 -0.88
CA LEU A 54 8.31 -11.56 0.27
C LEU A 54 7.22 -10.49 0.25
N ILE A 55 6.46 -10.39 1.34
CA ILE A 55 5.50 -9.31 1.57
C ILE A 55 6.16 -8.23 2.42
N ILE A 56 6.05 -7.00 1.97
CA ILE A 56 6.44 -5.82 2.73
C ILE A 56 5.17 -5.14 3.22
N LEU A 57 4.91 -5.22 4.53
CA LEU A 57 3.88 -4.40 5.19
C LEU A 57 4.42 -2.98 5.32
N ASN A 58 4.23 -2.19 4.27
CA ASN A 58 4.72 -0.81 4.22
C ASN A 58 3.77 0.15 4.93
N LYS A 59 4.28 1.32 5.34
CA LYS A 59 3.55 2.29 6.16
C LYS A 59 3.09 1.70 7.50
N SER A 60 3.86 0.77 8.05
CA SER A 60 3.54 0.08 9.31
C SER A 60 3.39 1.03 10.51
N ASP A 61 3.93 2.24 10.40
CA ASP A 61 3.77 3.33 11.35
C ASP A 61 2.38 3.99 11.32
N LEU A 62 1.59 3.76 10.28
CA LEU A 62 0.23 4.29 10.13
C LEU A 62 -0.85 3.31 10.61
N ALA A 63 -0.50 2.04 10.81
CA ALA A 63 -1.39 0.99 11.31
C ALA A 63 -1.11 0.66 12.77
N GLU A 64 -2.10 0.11 13.48
CA GLU A 64 -1.92 -0.36 14.85
C GLU A 64 -0.97 -1.56 14.91
N GLU A 65 -0.08 -1.58 15.90
CA GLU A 65 0.96 -2.61 16.00
C GLU A 65 0.38 -4.01 16.19
N LYS A 66 -0.68 -4.15 17.00
CA LYS A 66 -1.37 -5.44 17.19
C LYS A 66 -1.83 -6.08 15.88
N TRP A 67 -2.31 -5.26 14.93
CA TRP A 67 -2.76 -5.72 13.63
C TRP A 67 -1.59 -5.95 12.65
N ASN A 68 -0.53 -5.16 12.75
CA ASN A 68 0.71 -5.43 12.03
C ASN A 68 1.27 -6.82 12.37
N GLU A 69 1.24 -7.21 13.65
CA GLU A 69 1.67 -8.53 14.11
C GLU A 69 0.72 -9.62 13.62
N ALA A 70 -0.59 -9.45 13.79
CA ALA A 70 -1.58 -10.41 13.31
C ALA A 70 -1.49 -10.67 11.80
N TRP A 71 -1.31 -9.62 10.99
CA TRP A 71 -1.11 -9.75 9.55
C TRP A 71 0.23 -10.40 9.19
N THR A 72 1.28 -10.12 9.96
CA THR A 72 2.58 -10.78 9.79
C THR A 72 2.44 -12.29 9.96
N GLU A 73 1.77 -12.75 11.01
CA GLU A 73 1.54 -14.17 11.26
C GLU A 73 0.59 -14.80 10.23
N TYR A 74 -0.46 -14.08 9.81
CA TYR A 74 -1.36 -14.53 8.75
C TYR A 74 -0.61 -14.85 7.45
N PHE A 75 0.25 -13.95 6.98
CA PHE A 75 1.01 -14.17 5.76
C PHE A 75 2.10 -15.23 5.92
N LYS A 76 2.76 -15.31 7.07
CA LYS A 76 3.72 -16.39 7.35
C LYS A 76 3.07 -17.77 7.31
N LYS A 77 1.89 -17.95 7.90
CA LYS A 77 1.11 -19.19 7.82
C LYS A 77 0.79 -19.59 6.37
N LYS A 78 0.64 -18.61 5.48
CA LYS A 78 0.45 -18.83 4.03
C LYS A 78 1.77 -19.06 3.26
N GLY A 79 2.91 -19.17 3.95
CA GLY A 79 4.21 -19.47 3.35
C GLY A 79 4.95 -18.26 2.78
N PHE A 80 4.55 -17.02 3.10
CA PHE A 80 5.27 -15.82 2.70
C PHE A 80 6.33 -15.46 3.73
N HIS A 81 7.46 -14.92 3.26
CA HIS A 81 8.32 -14.11 4.10
C HIS A 81 7.68 -12.74 4.30
N VAL A 82 7.81 -12.13 5.48
CA VAL A 82 7.15 -10.86 5.80
C VAL A 82 8.10 -9.91 6.53
N VAL A 83 8.09 -8.65 6.14
CA VAL A 83 8.82 -7.57 6.85
C VAL A 83 7.90 -6.37 7.01
N LYS A 84 7.81 -5.85 8.25
CA LYS A 84 7.15 -4.56 8.55
C LYS A 84 8.12 -3.42 8.23
N VAL A 85 7.69 -2.43 7.45
CA VAL A 85 8.56 -1.35 6.99
C VAL A 85 7.86 0.01 7.10
N ASN A 86 8.61 1.00 7.57
CA ASN A 86 8.33 2.41 7.33
C ASN A 86 9.35 2.93 6.31
N SER A 87 8.98 2.95 5.04
CA SER A 87 9.89 3.35 3.96
C SER A 87 10.31 4.82 4.02
N ARG A 88 9.51 5.71 4.63
CA ARG A 88 9.85 7.14 4.77
C ARG A 88 10.93 7.37 5.82
N LYS A 89 10.84 6.67 6.97
CA LYS A 89 11.77 6.81 8.10
C LYS A 89 12.87 5.75 8.13
N GLY A 90 12.85 4.79 7.20
CA GLY A 90 13.82 3.69 7.12
C GLY A 90 13.63 2.57 8.15
N GLY A 91 12.55 2.61 8.94
CA GLY A 91 12.24 1.56 9.91
C GLY A 91 12.01 0.20 9.22
N GLY A 92 12.66 -0.86 9.69
CA GLY A 92 12.56 -2.22 9.14
C GLY A 92 13.33 -2.46 7.84
N VAL A 93 13.78 -1.42 7.11
CA VAL A 93 14.42 -1.55 5.79
C VAL A 93 15.73 -2.35 5.85
N LYS A 94 16.50 -2.21 6.93
CA LYS A 94 17.78 -2.92 7.09
C LYS A 94 17.63 -4.44 7.13
N SER A 95 16.52 -4.97 7.67
CA SER A 95 16.27 -6.42 7.74
C SER A 95 15.89 -7.05 6.39
N VAL A 96 15.42 -6.24 5.43
CA VAL A 96 14.93 -6.73 4.13
C VAL A 96 16.00 -7.52 3.37
N GLN A 97 17.25 -7.08 3.40
CA GLN A 97 18.33 -7.79 2.69
C GLN A 97 18.56 -9.20 3.26
N GLY A 98 18.54 -9.36 4.58
CA GLY A 98 18.65 -10.66 5.22
C GLY A 98 17.49 -11.59 4.85
N VAL A 99 16.27 -11.04 4.83
CA VAL A 99 15.07 -11.81 4.45
C VAL A 99 15.09 -12.20 2.95
N ILE A 100 15.61 -11.36 2.06
CA ILE A 100 15.83 -11.71 0.64
C ILE A 100 16.77 -12.93 0.52
N GLN A 101 17.87 -12.95 1.28
CA GLN A 101 18.81 -14.08 1.26
C GLN A 101 18.16 -15.36 1.79
N GLU A 102 17.39 -15.27 2.86
CA GLU A 102 16.64 -16.40 3.43
C GLU A 102 15.60 -16.92 2.45
N ALA A 103 14.76 -16.05 1.88
CA ALA A 103 13.72 -16.42 0.90
C ALA A 103 14.31 -17.10 -0.35
N CYS A 104 15.54 -16.76 -0.73
CA CYS A 104 16.21 -17.31 -1.90
C CYS A 104 17.28 -18.36 -1.59
N LYS A 105 17.39 -18.83 -0.33
CA LYS A 105 18.44 -19.74 0.12
C LYS A 105 18.56 -21.00 -0.75
N ALA A 106 17.45 -21.69 -0.99
CA ALA A 106 17.43 -22.90 -1.82
C ALA A 106 17.91 -22.66 -3.27
N LYS A 107 17.60 -21.47 -3.83
CA LYS A 107 18.09 -21.07 -5.16
C LYS A 107 19.60 -20.79 -5.13
N ILE A 108 20.07 -20.05 -4.14
CA ILE A 108 21.48 -19.69 -3.99
C ILE A 108 22.32 -20.95 -3.82
N GLU A 109 21.90 -21.90 -3.00
CA GLU A 109 22.58 -23.18 -2.80
C GLU A 109 22.64 -24.03 -4.08
N ARG A 110 21.53 -24.08 -4.84
CA ARG A 110 21.47 -24.77 -6.12
C ARG A 110 22.44 -24.17 -7.14
N ASP A 111 22.50 -22.83 -7.22
CA ASP A 111 23.43 -22.14 -8.12
C ASP A 111 24.89 -22.42 -7.72
N ARG A 112 25.21 -22.40 -6.42
CA ARG A 112 26.55 -22.76 -5.90
C ARG A 112 26.95 -24.19 -6.27
N LYS A 113 26.05 -25.16 -6.12
CA LYS A 113 26.29 -26.57 -6.52
C LYS A 113 26.57 -26.71 -8.02
N ARG A 114 26.08 -25.79 -8.85
CA ARG A 114 26.33 -25.72 -10.28
C ARG A 114 27.57 -24.89 -10.66
N GLY A 115 28.35 -24.42 -9.68
CA GLY A 115 29.55 -23.59 -9.91
C GLY A 115 29.24 -22.11 -10.18
N ILE A 116 27.99 -21.66 -10.03
CA ILE A 116 27.58 -20.27 -10.26
C ILE A 116 27.71 -19.51 -8.94
N LEU A 117 28.86 -18.87 -8.71
CA LEU A 117 29.19 -18.28 -7.41
C LEU A 117 28.69 -16.83 -7.21
N ASN A 118 28.51 -16.05 -8.28
CA ASN A 118 28.31 -14.60 -8.21
C ASN A 118 27.05 -14.09 -8.94
N ARG A 119 26.05 -14.94 -9.12
CA ARG A 119 24.78 -14.50 -9.70
C ARG A 119 23.94 -13.77 -8.67
N PRO A 120 23.60 -12.49 -8.88
CA PRO A 120 22.72 -11.78 -7.98
C PRO A 120 21.29 -12.37 -7.97
N VAL A 121 20.62 -12.29 -6.83
CA VAL A 121 19.18 -12.52 -6.75
C VAL A 121 18.48 -11.40 -7.50
N ARG A 122 17.63 -11.75 -8.45
CA ARG A 122 16.79 -10.82 -9.18
C ARG A 122 15.40 -10.79 -8.59
N ALA A 123 15.05 -9.66 -7.97
CA ALA A 123 13.76 -9.46 -7.35
C ALA A 123 12.92 -8.47 -8.13
N MET A 124 11.65 -8.82 -8.40
CA MET A 124 10.67 -7.91 -8.98
C MET A 124 9.88 -7.26 -7.84
N VAL A 125 9.85 -5.91 -7.82
CA VAL A 125 9.10 -5.15 -6.83
C VAL A 125 7.75 -4.78 -7.42
N VAL A 126 6.68 -5.29 -6.81
CA VAL A 126 5.30 -5.12 -7.27
C VAL A 126 4.43 -4.49 -6.16
N GLY A 127 3.26 -4.02 -6.52
CA GLY A 127 2.25 -3.49 -5.62
C GLY A 127 1.36 -2.47 -6.31
N ILE A 128 0.30 -2.10 -5.64
CA ILE A 128 -0.68 -1.13 -6.12
C ILE A 128 -0.11 0.29 -6.22
N PRO A 129 -0.79 1.22 -6.93
CA PRO A 129 -0.39 2.63 -6.91
C PRO A 129 -0.35 3.20 -5.50
N ASN A 130 0.54 4.14 -5.24
CA ASN A 130 0.71 4.87 -3.97
C ASN A 130 0.99 4.02 -2.71
N VAL A 131 1.26 2.72 -2.86
CA VAL A 131 1.68 1.85 -1.73
C VAL A 131 3.09 2.19 -1.21
N GLY A 132 3.85 3.00 -1.96
CA GLY A 132 5.18 3.48 -1.57
C GLY A 132 6.36 2.69 -2.18
N LYS A 133 6.17 2.01 -3.33
CA LYS A 133 7.24 1.22 -3.99
C LYS A 133 8.52 2.00 -4.22
N SER A 134 8.44 3.15 -4.88
CA SER A 134 9.63 3.95 -5.20
C SER A 134 10.31 4.49 -3.93
N THR A 135 9.54 4.85 -2.91
CA THR A 135 10.08 5.25 -1.60
C THR A 135 10.80 4.09 -0.93
N PHE A 136 10.22 2.89 -0.95
CA PHE A 136 10.83 1.68 -0.43
C PHE A 136 12.16 1.36 -1.15
N ILE A 137 12.14 1.37 -2.48
CA ILE A 137 13.34 1.10 -3.29
C ILE A 137 14.45 2.11 -2.97
N ASN A 138 14.12 3.40 -2.88
CA ASN A 138 15.09 4.43 -2.54
C ASN A 138 15.65 4.27 -1.12
N SER A 139 14.79 3.95 -0.15
CA SER A 139 15.21 3.67 1.22
C SER A 139 16.11 2.44 1.31
N LEU A 140 15.79 1.37 0.57
CA LEU A 140 16.57 0.15 0.52
C LEU A 140 17.92 0.34 -0.20
N ALA A 141 17.94 1.17 -1.25
CA ALA A 141 19.15 1.50 -2.01
C ALA A 141 20.04 2.55 -1.30
N GLY A 142 19.52 3.25 -0.29
CA GLY A 142 20.21 4.34 0.38
C GLY A 142 20.48 5.57 -0.50
N LYS A 143 19.80 5.68 -1.64
CA LYS A 143 19.92 6.78 -2.62
C LYS A 143 18.67 6.90 -3.47
N ALA A 144 18.52 8.03 -4.17
CA ALA A 144 17.45 8.26 -5.13
C ALA A 144 17.64 7.41 -6.40
N ALA A 145 17.24 6.15 -6.36
CA ALA A 145 17.36 5.19 -7.46
C ALA A 145 16.07 5.08 -8.30
N ALA A 146 14.92 5.41 -7.71
CA ALA A 146 13.61 5.39 -8.38
C ALA A 146 12.90 6.75 -8.23
N LYS A 147 12.08 7.12 -9.24
CA LYS A 147 11.26 8.34 -9.18
C LYS A 147 10.14 8.19 -8.16
N THR A 148 9.98 9.16 -7.28
CA THR A 148 8.93 9.20 -6.26
C THR A 148 7.88 10.26 -6.58
N GLY A 149 6.64 10.05 -6.13
CA GLY A 149 5.54 11.02 -6.21
C GLY A 149 4.27 10.45 -5.56
N ASN A 150 3.39 11.34 -5.10
CA ASN A 150 2.15 10.97 -4.40
C ASN A 150 0.98 10.71 -5.37
N LYS A 151 1.21 10.71 -6.69
CA LYS A 151 0.17 10.47 -7.70
C LYS A 151 0.34 9.09 -8.34
N PRO A 152 -0.75 8.35 -8.63
CA PRO A 152 -0.69 7.11 -9.40
C PRO A 152 -0.05 7.31 -10.77
N GLY A 153 0.82 6.36 -11.21
CA GLY A 153 1.46 6.38 -12.53
C GLY A 153 2.79 7.14 -12.61
N VAL A 154 3.45 7.43 -11.48
CA VAL A 154 4.79 8.06 -11.45
C VAL A 154 5.85 7.20 -12.13
N THR A 155 5.84 5.88 -11.92
CA THR A 155 6.72 4.93 -12.62
C THR A 155 6.06 4.52 -13.94
N LYS A 156 6.63 4.96 -15.06
CA LYS A 156 6.06 4.74 -16.41
C LYS A 156 6.58 3.49 -17.14
N GLY A 157 7.70 2.89 -16.67
CA GLY A 157 8.34 1.76 -17.33
C GLY A 157 9.15 0.91 -16.36
N LYS A 158 9.77 -0.15 -16.85
CA LYS A 158 10.66 -1.00 -16.08
C LYS A 158 12.01 -0.34 -15.86
N GLN A 159 12.59 -0.53 -14.68
CA GLN A 159 13.94 -0.08 -14.36
C GLN A 159 14.67 -1.14 -13.54
N TRP A 160 15.84 -1.58 -13.99
CA TRP A 160 16.73 -2.42 -13.19
C TRP A 160 17.60 -1.55 -12.27
N ILE A 161 17.59 -1.88 -10.98
CA ILE A 161 18.32 -1.16 -9.95
C ILE A 161 19.22 -2.16 -9.23
N ARG A 162 20.52 -1.97 -9.33
CA ARG A 162 21.49 -2.79 -8.61
C ARG A 162 21.64 -2.23 -7.19
N LEU A 163 21.18 -2.99 -6.20
CA LEU A 163 21.36 -2.62 -4.78
C LEU A 163 22.80 -2.85 -4.34
N ASN A 164 23.34 -4.03 -4.66
CA ASN A 164 24.69 -4.46 -4.30
C ASN A 164 25.12 -5.59 -5.24
N LYS A 165 26.22 -6.27 -4.90
CA LYS A 165 26.71 -7.42 -5.68
C LYS A 165 25.78 -8.65 -5.66
N GLN A 166 24.86 -8.72 -4.69
CA GLN A 166 24.03 -9.90 -4.42
C GLN A 166 22.56 -9.72 -4.82
N VAL A 167 22.08 -8.48 -5.02
CA VAL A 167 20.65 -8.20 -5.27
C VAL A 167 20.48 -7.14 -6.36
N GLU A 168 19.68 -7.50 -7.36
CA GLU A 168 19.16 -6.58 -8.39
C GLU A 168 17.64 -6.51 -8.27
N LEU A 169 17.09 -5.30 -8.29
CA LEU A 169 15.64 -5.05 -8.28
C LEU A 169 15.14 -4.66 -9.65
N LEU A 170 14.01 -5.19 -10.04
CA LEU A 170 13.21 -4.68 -11.15
C LEU A 170 12.05 -3.86 -10.56
N ASP A 171 12.13 -2.53 -10.70
CA ASP A 171 11.01 -1.64 -10.37
C ASP A 171 9.94 -1.73 -11.46
N THR A 172 8.68 -1.83 -11.03
CA THR A 172 7.52 -1.94 -11.91
C THR A 172 6.51 -0.84 -11.62
N PRO A 173 5.73 -0.39 -12.62
CA PRO A 173 4.59 0.48 -12.37
C PRO A 173 3.60 -0.16 -11.39
N GLY A 174 2.93 0.68 -10.58
CA GLY A 174 1.83 0.23 -9.74
C GLY A 174 0.64 -0.20 -10.58
N ILE A 175 0.08 -1.35 -10.30
CA ILE A 175 -1.09 -1.87 -11.01
C ILE A 175 -2.19 -2.28 -10.03
N LEU A 176 -3.42 -1.98 -10.42
CA LEU A 176 -4.64 -2.56 -9.89
C LEU A 176 -5.15 -3.63 -10.88
N TRP A 177 -6.17 -4.35 -10.52
CA TRP A 177 -6.86 -5.30 -11.41
C TRP A 177 -8.19 -4.70 -11.93
N PRO A 178 -8.72 -5.21 -13.05
CA PRO A 178 -9.79 -4.51 -13.80
C PRO A 178 -11.12 -4.36 -13.05
N LYS A 179 -11.46 -5.29 -12.17
CA LYS A 179 -12.75 -5.34 -11.47
C LYS A 179 -12.55 -5.76 -10.02
N PHE A 180 -13.11 -4.99 -9.10
CA PHE A 180 -13.22 -5.37 -7.71
C PHE A 180 -14.53 -6.15 -7.50
N GLU A 181 -14.43 -7.45 -7.23
CA GLU A 181 -15.59 -8.29 -6.94
C GLU A 181 -16.27 -7.84 -5.64
N ASP A 182 -15.45 -7.53 -4.63
CA ASP A 182 -15.88 -6.91 -3.38
C ASP A 182 -15.67 -5.39 -3.45
N GLN A 183 -16.76 -4.63 -3.37
CA GLN A 183 -16.73 -3.16 -3.38
C GLN A 183 -16.06 -2.58 -2.12
N THR A 184 -16.00 -3.34 -1.02
CA THR A 184 -15.25 -2.96 0.19
C THR A 184 -13.76 -2.83 -0.09
N VAL A 185 -13.21 -3.69 -0.94
CA VAL A 185 -11.82 -3.59 -1.41
C VAL A 185 -11.62 -2.28 -2.17
N GLY A 186 -12.54 -1.95 -3.10
CA GLY A 186 -12.51 -0.69 -3.84
C GLY A 186 -12.54 0.54 -2.92
N LEU A 187 -13.42 0.53 -1.91
CA LEU A 187 -13.52 1.58 -0.91
C LEU A 187 -12.21 1.75 -0.13
N ARG A 188 -11.65 0.66 0.41
CA ARG A 188 -10.37 0.69 1.15
C ARG A 188 -9.23 1.23 0.30
N LEU A 189 -9.16 0.83 -0.98
CA LEU A 189 -8.15 1.32 -1.93
C LEU A 189 -8.31 2.81 -2.24
N ALA A 190 -9.56 3.30 -2.33
CA ALA A 190 -9.85 4.72 -2.49
C ALA A 190 -9.43 5.52 -1.25
N LEU A 191 -9.76 5.03 -0.06
CA LEU A 191 -9.41 5.66 1.21
C LEU A 191 -7.89 5.87 1.34
N ILE A 192 -7.08 4.86 1.02
CA ILE A 192 -5.61 4.97 1.08
C ILE A 192 -4.98 5.70 -0.12
N GLY A 193 -5.78 6.20 -1.08
CA GLY A 193 -5.33 6.98 -2.23
C GLY A 193 -4.69 6.15 -3.35
N SER A 194 -5.02 4.86 -3.48
CA SER A 194 -4.54 4.00 -4.57
C SER A 194 -5.35 4.16 -5.85
N ILE A 195 -6.57 4.66 -5.76
CA ILE A 195 -7.41 5.11 -6.86
C ILE A 195 -7.27 6.63 -6.98
N LYS A 196 -7.33 7.17 -8.19
CA LYS A 196 -7.24 8.62 -8.39
C LYS A 196 -8.48 9.34 -7.83
N ASP A 197 -8.26 10.39 -7.06
CA ASP A 197 -9.33 11.19 -6.46
C ASP A 197 -10.22 11.88 -7.52
N GLU A 198 -9.68 12.21 -8.70
CA GLU A 198 -10.40 12.82 -9.83
C GLU A 198 -11.60 11.98 -10.34
N VAL A 199 -11.65 10.70 -10.01
CA VAL A 199 -12.76 9.78 -10.37
C VAL A 199 -13.67 9.43 -9.19
N LEU A 200 -13.47 10.08 -8.04
CA LEU A 200 -14.18 9.81 -6.80
C LEU A 200 -14.99 11.03 -6.37
N GLN A 201 -16.14 10.78 -5.76
CA GLN A 201 -16.89 11.80 -5.04
C GLN A 201 -16.27 11.93 -3.64
N THR A 202 -15.47 12.98 -3.43
CA THR A 202 -14.63 13.12 -2.23
C THR A 202 -15.46 13.19 -0.95
N GLU A 203 -16.62 13.86 -0.98
CA GLU A 203 -17.51 13.97 0.17
C GLU A 203 -18.13 12.61 0.55
N GLU A 204 -18.56 11.80 -0.42
CA GLU A 204 -19.05 10.45 -0.17
C GLU A 204 -17.95 9.55 0.43
N LEU A 205 -16.73 9.64 -0.11
CA LEU A 205 -15.59 8.88 0.40
C LEU A 205 -15.24 9.29 1.84
N ALA A 206 -15.27 10.58 2.13
CA ALA A 206 -15.05 11.10 3.47
C ALA A 206 -16.16 10.69 4.44
N ALA A 207 -17.43 10.67 3.99
CA ALA A 207 -18.56 10.18 4.78
C ALA A 207 -18.40 8.70 5.15
N GLU A 208 -17.93 7.84 4.21
CA GLU A 208 -17.61 6.43 4.51
C GLU A 208 -16.47 6.30 5.53
N LEU A 209 -15.44 7.14 5.43
CA LEU A 209 -14.36 7.17 6.43
C LEU A 209 -14.89 7.59 7.82
N ILE A 210 -15.74 8.61 7.89
CA ILE A 210 -16.36 9.05 9.16
C ILE A 210 -17.14 7.91 9.79
N ARG A 211 -18.02 7.23 9.04
CA ARG A 211 -18.79 6.07 9.57
C ARG A 211 -17.86 5.01 10.13
N PHE A 212 -16.82 4.64 9.38
CA PHE A 212 -15.85 3.66 9.84
C PHE A 212 -15.14 4.11 11.14
N LEU A 213 -14.75 5.38 11.23
CA LEU A 213 -14.06 5.90 12.41
C LEU A 213 -14.98 5.97 13.63
N GLU A 214 -16.24 6.37 13.47
CA GLU A 214 -17.23 6.37 14.56
C GLU A 214 -17.48 4.96 15.11
N ASP A 215 -17.55 3.95 14.20
CA ASP A 215 -17.82 2.56 14.59
C ASP A 215 -16.63 1.88 15.26
N HIS A 216 -15.37 2.21 14.85
CA HIS A 216 -14.19 1.46 15.27
C HIS A 216 -13.19 2.27 16.11
N TYR A 217 -13.23 3.59 16.02
CA TYR A 217 -12.26 4.53 16.61
C TYR A 217 -12.97 5.77 17.17
N SER A 218 -14.08 5.55 17.89
CA SER A 218 -14.87 6.63 18.47
C SER A 218 -14.02 7.63 19.25
N GLY A 219 -14.28 8.92 19.08
CA GLY A 219 -13.56 10.03 19.73
C GLY A 219 -12.37 10.57 18.93
N VAL A 220 -11.90 9.88 17.89
CA VAL A 220 -10.73 10.32 17.10
C VAL A 220 -11.00 11.63 16.35
N LEU A 221 -12.19 11.79 15.79
CA LEU A 221 -12.57 13.00 15.05
C LEU A 221 -12.84 14.17 16.00
N GLU A 222 -13.49 13.89 17.12
CA GLU A 222 -13.79 14.88 18.15
C GLU A 222 -12.51 15.47 18.75
N GLU A 223 -11.55 14.62 19.08
CA GLU A 223 -10.25 15.05 19.60
C GLU A 223 -9.48 15.85 18.55
N LYS A 224 -9.41 15.32 17.32
CA LYS A 224 -8.63 15.92 16.23
C LYS A 224 -9.13 17.29 15.80
N TYR A 225 -10.44 17.43 15.68
CA TYR A 225 -11.06 18.63 15.13
C TYR A 225 -11.73 19.50 16.18
N THR A 226 -11.76 19.07 17.45
CA THR A 226 -12.41 19.77 18.56
C THR A 226 -13.90 19.99 18.26
N ILE A 227 -14.59 18.93 17.88
CA ILE A 227 -16.01 18.91 17.52
C ILE A 227 -16.78 17.92 18.38
N THR A 228 -18.10 17.94 18.30
CA THR A 228 -18.98 16.95 18.93
C THR A 228 -19.40 15.91 17.91
N SER A 229 -19.52 14.63 18.30
CA SER A 229 -20.03 13.56 17.45
C SER A 229 -21.46 13.86 16.94
N ASP A 230 -21.77 13.27 15.80
CA ASP A 230 -23.09 13.31 15.17
C ASP A 230 -23.29 12.03 14.35
N PRO A 231 -24.47 11.40 14.40
CA PRO A 231 -24.75 10.19 13.64
C PRO A 231 -24.75 10.39 12.11
N ASP A 232 -24.93 11.64 11.65
CA ASP A 232 -24.86 11.96 10.22
C ASP A 232 -23.44 12.39 9.82
N PRO A 233 -22.75 11.63 8.97
CA PRO A 233 -21.40 11.95 8.53
C PRO A 233 -21.31 13.26 7.74
N TYR A 234 -22.38 13.71 7.11
CA TYR A 234 -22.39 14.99 6.40
C TYR A 234 -22.48 16.16 7.37
N VAL A 235 -23.21 15.99 8.48
CA VAL A 235 -23.20 16.96 9.59
C VAL A 235 -21.79 17.02 10.21
N MET A 236 -21.14 15.87 10.38
CA MET A 236 -19.74 15.82 10.84
C MET A 236 -18.78 16.56 9.90
N LEU A 237 -18.94 16.40 8.58
CA LEU A 237 -18.16 17.19 7.60
C LEU A 237 -18.39 18.68 7.74
N GLY A 238 -19.62 19.11 7.96
CA GLY A 238 -19.96 20.50 8.24
C GLY A 238 -19.27 21.04 9.51
N LYS A 239 -19.24 20.24 10.59
CA LYS A 239 -18.53 20.59 11.84
C LYS A 239 -17.01 20.68 11.62
N ILE A 240 -16.41 19.78 10.82
CA ILE A 240 -15.00 19.82 10.43
C ILE A 240 -14.73 21.09 9.61
N ALA A 241 -15.59 21.42 8.63
CA ALA A 241 -15.47 22.62 7.82
C ALA A 241 -15.48 23.88 8.69
N GLN A 242 -16.40 23.97 9.66
CA GLN A 242 -16.48 25.06 10.62
C GLN A 242 -15.22 25.15 11.49
N SER A 243 -14.78 24.05 12.07
CA SER A 243 -13.60 23.99 12.94
C SER A 243 -12.32 24.40 12.21
N ARG A 244 -12.21 24.08 10.92
CA ARG A 244 -11.03 24.34 10.09
C ARG A 244 -11.15 25.59 9.20
N HIS A 245 -12.22 26.36 9.39
CA HIS A 245 -12.49 27.57 8.60
C HIS A 245 -12.46 27.31 7.08
N CYS A 246 -13.00 26.15 6.66
CA CYS A 246 -13.21 25.83 5.27
C CYS A 246 -14.45 26.58 4.77
N LEU A 247 -14.25 27.71 4.10
CA LEU A 247 -15.32 28.59 3.65
C LEU A 247 -15.19 28.88 2.15
N VAL A 248 -16.34 28.99 1.47
CA VAL A 248 -16.48 29.52 0.12
C VAL A 248 -16.90 31.01 0.17
N ARG A 249 -17.04 31.63 -0.99
CA ARG A 249 -17.55 33.02 -1.10
C ARG A 249 -18.95 33.12 -0.48
N GLY A 250 -19.18 34.13 0.35
CA GLY A 250 -20.44 34.28 1.09
C GLY A 250 -20.41 33.72 2.50
N ASN A 251 -19.27 33.24 2.97
CA ASN A 251 -19.07 32.67 4.32
C ASN A 251 -19.86 31.37 4.58
N GLU A 252 -20.22 30.66 3.50
CA GLU A 252 -20.81 29.30 3.57
C GLU A 252 -19.74 28.25 3.79
N LEU A 253 -20.11 27.13 4.42
CA LEU A 253 -19.18 26.03 4.70
C LEU A 253 -18.80 25.30 3.41
N ASP A 254 -17.49 25.08 3.23
CA ASP A 254 -16.90 24.31 2.13
C ASP A 254 -16.67 22.86 2.59
N THR A 255 -17.70 22.02 2.45
CA THR A 255 -17.67 20.62 2.85
C THR A 255 -16.75 19.77 1.96
N GLU A 256 -16.60 20.13 0.68
CA GLU A 256 -15.67 19.45 -0.23
C GLU A 256 -14.22 19.66 0.23
N LYS A 257 -13.86 20.89 0.58
CA LYS A 257 -12.54 21.20 1.13
C LYS A 257 -12.29 20.52 2.47
N ALA A 258 -13.32 20.44 3.34
CA ALA A 258 -13.24 19.69 4.60
C ALA A 258 -13.03 18.18 4.36
N ALA A 259 -13.73 17.61 3.38
CA ALA A 259 -13.57 16.22 2.98
C ALA A 259 -12.14 15.93 2.48
N MET A 260 -11.59 16.79 1.61
CA MET A 260 -10.20 16.68 1.16
C MET A 260 -9.22 16.74 2.35
N LEU A 261 -9.42 17.67 3.27
CA LEU A 261 -8.58 17.82 4.47
C LEU A 261 -8.64 16.57 5.36
N LEU A 262 -9.83 16.03 5.60
CA LEU A 262 -10.01 14.80 6.37
C LEU A 262 -9.29 13.61 5.72
N MET A 263 -9.43 13.46 4.40
CA MET A 263 -8.76 12.41 3.64
C MET A 263 -7.24 12.53 3.69
N ASP A 264 -6.70 13.73 3.59
CA ASP A 264 -5.27 13.99 3.70
C ASP A 264 -4.75 13.69 5.12
N ASP A 265 -5.47 14.13 6.15
CA ASP A 265 -5.11 13.87 7.53
C ASP A 265 -5.11 12.36 7.86
N PHE A 266 -6.07 11.60 7.30
CA PHE A 266 -6.08 10.15 7.40
C PHE A 266 -4.87 9.52 6.65
N ARG A 267 -4.65 9.90 5.40
CA ARG A 267 -3.58 9.34 4.55
C ARG A 267 -2.18 9.62 5.10
N GLU A 268 -2.00 10.75 5.75
CA GLU A 268 -0.74 11.16 6.39
C GLU A 268 -0.55 10.64 7.81
N GLY A 269 -1.56 9.99 8.39
CA GLY A 269 -1.52 9.44 9.75
C GLY A 269 -1.69 10.47 10.86
N LYS A 270 -2.25 11.65 10.55
CA LYS A 270 -2.51 12.71 11.54
C LYS A 270 -3.71 12.42 12.45
N LEU A 271 -4.52 11.40 12.11
CA LEU A 271 -5.60 10.87 12.94
C LEU A 271 -5.14 9.74 13.88
N GLY A 272 -3.83 9.44 13.92
CA GLY A 272 -3.28 8.33 14.68
C GLY A 272 -3.03 7.07 13.83
N ARG A 273 -2.79 5.95 14.52
CA ARG A 273 -2.60 4.64 13.86
C ARG A 273 -3.95 3.97 13.70
N LEU A 274 -4.36 3.80 12.46
CA LEU A 274 -5.68 3.28 12.12
C LEU A 274 -5.54 2.08 11.17
N THR A 275 -6.29 1.01 11.44
CA THR A 275 -6.33 -0.20 10.61
C THR A 275 -7.74 -0.39 10.08
N LEU A 276 -7.90 -0.49 8.76
CA LEU A 276 -9.21 -0.62 8.10
C LEU A 276 -9.55 -2.07 7.75
N GLU A 277 -8.63 -3.00 7.97
CA GLU A 277 -8.79 -4.40 7.57
C GLU A 277 -8.15 -5.32 8.60
N TYR A 278 -8.89 -6.32 9.02
CA TYR A 278 -8.47 -7.28 10.04
C TYR A 278 -8.34 -8.68 9.43
N PRO A 279 -7.32 -9.48 9.81
CA PRO A 279 -7.24 -10.86 9.35
C PRO A 279 -8.43 -11.64 9.92
N GLN A 280 -9.09 -12.41 9.05
CA GLN A 280 -10.10 -13.35 9.54
C GLN A 280 -9.38 -14.36 10.44
N THR A 281 -9.80 -14.46 11.68
CA THR A 281 -9.46 -15.61 12.51
C THR A 281 -10.11 -16.82 11.85
N GLU A 282 -9.31 -17.74 11.31
CA GLU A 282 -9.83 -19.06 10.99
C GLU A 282 -10.35 -19.61 12.33
N GLU A 283 -11.67 -19.67 12.48
CA GLU A 283 -12.27 -20.46 13.54
C GLU A 283 -11.77 -21.89 13.38
N ALA A 284 -11.12 -22.37 14.44
CA ALA A 284 -10.54 -23.72 14.53
C ALA A 284 -11.62 -24.80 14.54
#